data_b73ed228a91328f40ba33f1d6843acb5
#
_entry.id   b73ed228a91328f40ba33f1d6843acb5
#
_cell.length_a   1.000
_cell.length_b   1.000
_cell.length_c   1.000
_cell.angle_alpha   90.00
_cell.angle_beta   90.00
_cell.angle_gamma   90.00
#
_symmetry.space_group_name_H-M   'P 1'
#
loop_
_entity.id
_entity.type
_entity.pdbx_description
1 polymer ?
#
loop_
_entity_poly.entity_id
_entity_poly.type
_entity_poly.pdbx_seq_one_letter_code
_entity_poly.pdbx_strand_id
1 'polypeptide(L)'
;MQIGIFTVSDITTDPTTGVTPTENERIRAAVTIAKKAEEVGLDVFALGEHHNEPFFSSSPTTTLAYIAAQTERLLLSTATTLITTNDPVKIAEDYAMLQHLADGRVDLMMGRGNTGPVYPWFGKDIRQGIGLAVENY
;
A
#
# COMPACT_ATOMS: atom_id res chain seq x y z
N MET A 1 -21.22 -0.94 -9.21
CA MET A 1 -20.49 -0.21 -8.14
C MET A 1 -19.47 -1.17 -7.56
N GLN A 2 -18.22 -0.79 -7.43
CA GLN A 2 -17.20 -1.61 -6.79
C GLN A 2 -17.08 -1.23 -5.31
N ILE A 3 -16.94 -2.22 -4.44
CA ILE A 3 -16.82 -2.05 -2.99
C ILE A 3 -15.55 -2.77 -2.54
N GLY A 4 -14.75 -2.13 -1.73
CA GLY A 4 -13.49 -2.69 -1.28
C GLY A 4 -13.14 -2.36 0.15
N ILE A 5 -12.00 -2.86 0.58
CA ILE A 5 -11.41 -2.59 1.89
C ILE A 5 -10.04 -1.93 1.73
N PHE A 6 -9.71 -1.03 2.61
CA PHE A 6 -8.45 -0.31 2.64
C PHE A 6 -7.72 -0.52 3.97
N THR A 7 -6.39 -0.58 3.93
CA THR A 7 -5.55 -0.58 5.12
C THR A 7 -4.22 0.15 4.89
N VAL A 8 -3.68 0.72 5.94
CA VAL A 8 -2.32 1.27 6.02
C VAL A 8 -1.41 0.41 6.91
N SER A 9 -1.90 -0.76 7.30
CA SER A 9 -1.20 -1.71 8.19
C SER A 9 -0.71 -1.04 9.49
N ASP A 10 -1.55 -0.24 10.11
CA ASP A 10 -1.28 0.39 11.39
C ASP A 10 -1.22 -0.64 12.52
N ILE A 11 -0.24 -0.49 13.42
CA ILE A 11 -0.14 -1.28 14.64
C ILE A 11 -0.75 -0.49 15.78
N THR A 12 -1.95 -0.91 16.19
CA THR A 12 -2.70 -0.31 17.28
C THR A 12 -3.05 -1.36 18.31
N THR A 13 -3.07 -0.96 19.58
CA THR A 13 -3.51 -1.84 20.67
C THR A 13 -5.01 -2.14 20.54
N ASP A 14 -5.36 -3.40 20.56
CA ASP A 14 -6.76 -3.81 20.62
C ASP A 14 -7.39 -3.31 21.93
N PRO A 15 -8.40 -2.42 21.87
CA PRO A 15 -8.99 -1.85 23.06
C PRO A 15 -9.76 -2.87 23.92
N THR A 16 -10.11 -4.02 23.37
CA THR A 16 -10.84 -5.08 24.08
C THR A 16 -9.90 -5.97 24.88
N THR A 17 -8.77 -6.34 24.29
CA THR A 17 -7.82 -7.30 24.88
C THR A 17 -6.60 -6.63 25.50
N GLY A 18 -6.30 -5.39 25.15
CA GLY A 18 -5.07 -4.69 25.54
C GLY A 18 -3.81 -5.21 24.84
N VAL A 19 -3.95 -6.09 23.86
CA VAL A 19 -2.82 -6.69 23.13
C VAL A 19 -2.46 -5.82 21.93
N THR A 20 -1.16 -5.54 21.75
CA THR A 20 -0.62 -4.89 20.55
C THR A 20 0.01 -5.95 19.68
N PRO A 21 -0.39 -6.10 18.40
CA PRO A 21 0.20 -7.07 17.50
C PRO A 21 1.65 -6.69 17.16
N THR A 22 2.46 -7.69 16.85
CA THR A 22 3.78 -7.48 16.25
C THR A 22 3.67 -7.06 14.77
N GLU A 23 4.75 -6.51 14.21
CA GLU A 23 4.81 -6.17 12.77
C GLU A 23 4.50 -7.39 11.90
N ASN A 24 5.07 -8.55 12.25
CA ASN A 24 4.83 -9.80 11.52
C ASN A 24 3.35 -10.17 11.50
N GLU A 25 2.70 -10.14 12.67
CA GLU A 25 1.27 -10.45 12.78
C GLU A 25 0.43 -9.45 11.97
N ARG A 26 0.77 -8.16 12.04
CA ARG A 26 0.01 -7.12 11.32
C ARG A 26 0.17 -7.20 9.80
N ILE A 27 1.38 -7.47 9.29
CA ILE A 27 1.62 -7.66 7.85
C ILE A 27 0.88 -8.91 7.35
N ARG A 28 0.94 -10.02 8.11
CA ARG A 28 0.20 -11.24 7.76
C ARG A 28 -1.30 -11.05 7.84
N ALA A 29 -1.79 -10.24 8.78
CA ALA A 29 -3.21 -9.89 8.87
C ALA A 29 -3.70 -9.18 7.60
N ALA A 30 -2.90 -8.29 7.01
CA ALA A 30 -3.26 -7.64 5.75
C ALA A 30 -3.51 -8.66 4.62
N VAL A 31 -2.67 -9.69 4.52
CA VAL A 31 -2.84 -10.79 3.56
C VAL A 31 -4.11 -11.59 3.87
N THR A 32 -4.35 -11.92 5.14
CA THR A 32 -5.55 -12.66 5.56
C THR A 32 -6.83 -11.86 5.26
N ILE A 33 -6.81 -10.55 5.50
CA ILE A 33 -7.92 -9.65 5.23
C ILE A 33 -8.22 -9.59 3.72
N ALA A 34 -7.18 -9.49 2.87
CA ALA A 34 -7.35 -9.48 1.42
C ALA A 34 -7.98 -10.78 0.91
N LYS A 35 -7.52 -11.93 1.38
CA LYS A 35 -8.11 -13.24 1.05
C LYS A 35 -9.56 -13.33 1.50
N LYS A 36 -9.85 -12.86 2.70
CA LYS A 36 -11.22 -12.84 3.22
C LYS A 36 -12.12 -11.88 2.43
N ALA A 37 -11.59 -10.74 2.02
CA ALA A 37 -12.31 -9.80 1.15
C ALA A 37 -12.74 -10.47 -0.15
N GLU A 38 -11.86 -11.21 -0.80
CA GLU A 38 -12.20 -11.99 -1.99
C GLU A 38 -13.26 -13.07 -1.71
N GLU A 39 -13.08 -13.82 -0.62
CA GLU A 39 -14.00 -14.90 -0.23
C GLU A 39 -15.43 -14.39 -0.03
N VAL A 40 -15.59 -13.22 0.61
CA VAL A 40 -16.91 -12.63 0.87
C VAL A 40 -17.46 -11.80 -0.28
N GLY A 41 -16.75 -11.73 -1.40
CA GLY A 41 -17.23 -11.10 -2.63
C GLY A 41 -16.95 -9.60 -2.73
N LEU A 42 -16.03 -9.04 -1.96
CA LEU A 42 -15.56 -7.68 -2.20
C LEU A 42 -14.79 -7.59 -3.51
N ASP A 43 -14.78 -6.40 -4.11
CA ASP A 43 -14.18 -6.16 -5.42
C ASP A 43 -12.71 -5.73 -5.32
N VAL A 44 -12.34 -4.97 -4.28
CA VAL A 44 -11.05 -4.28 -4.19
C VAL A 44 -10.41 -4.46 -2.81
N PHE A 45 -9.11 -4.73 -2.79
CA PHE A 45 -8.25 -4.53 -1.62
C PHE A 45 -7.23 -3.43 -1.92
N ALA A 46 -7.20 -2.40 -1.10
CA ALA A 46 -6.29 -1.27 -1.25
C ALA A 46 -5.30 -1.18 -0.10
N LEU A 47 -4.03 -0.90 -0.44
CA LEU A 47 -2.95 -0.72 0.52
C LEU A 47 -2.31 0.66 0.37
N GLY A 48 -2.28 1.44 1.44
CA GLY A 48 -1.59 2.74 1.47
C GLY A 48 -0.12 2.57 1.81
N GLU A 49 0.73 3.44 1.26
CA GLU A 49 2.17 3.48 1.58
C GLU A 49 2.45 4.42 2.75
N HIS A 50 3.08 3.87 3.78
CA HIS A 50 3.55 4.61 4.95
C HIS A 50 4.91 4.09 5.43
N HIS A 51 5.77 4.99 5.93
CA HIS A 51 7.13 4.68 6.35
C HIS A 51 7.39 4.91 7.83
N ASN A 52 6.49 5.62 8.53
CA ASN A 52 6.66 5.97 9.94
C ASN A 52 5.68 5.19 10.82
N GLU A 53 6.08 4.94 12.05
CA GLU A 53 5.18 4.39 13.06
C GLU A 53 3.91 5.25 13.21
N PRO A 54 2.76 4.62 13.48
CA PRO A 54 2.55 3.19 13.74
C PRO A 54 2.23 2.36 12.48
N PHE A 55 2.57 2.84 11.29
CA PHE A 55 2.21 2.24 10.01
C PHE A 55 3.33 1.35 9.46
N PHE A 56 2.99 0.17 8.90
CA PHE A 56 3.96 -0.82 8.43
C PHE A 56 3.74 -1.26 6.98
N SER A 57 3.20 -0.40 6.15
CA SER A 57 2.98 -0.65 4.72
C SER A 57 3.98 0.11 3.83
N SER A 58 5.27 -0.01 4.14
CA SER A 58 6.34 0.72 3.45
C SER A 58 6.67 0.22 2.04
N SER A 59 6.19 -0.97 1.66
CA SER A 59 6.39 -1.57 0.33
C SER A 59 5.09 -2.18 -0.19
N PRO A 60 4.19 -1.37 -0.74
CA PRO A 60 2.92 -1.88 -1.30
C PRO A 60 3.12 -2.94 -2.36
N THR A 61 4.08 -2.78 -3.28
CA THR A 61 4.34 -3.75 -4.35
C THR A 61 4.70 -5.12 -3.80
N THR A 62 5.53 -5.21 -2.77
CA THR A 62 5.90 -6.48 -2.14
C THR A 62 4.69 -7.18 -1.52
N THR A 63 3.88 -6.44 -0.77
CA THR A 63 2.71 -7.00 -0.10
C THR A 63 1.62 -7.37 -1.10
N LEU A 64 1.35 -6.52 -2.09
CA LEU A 64 0.34 -6.77 -3.12
C LEU A 64 0.74 -7.94 -4.03
N ALA A 65 2.03 -8.11 -4.36
CA ALA A 65 2.50 -9.29 -5.11
C ALA A 65 2.25 -10.59 -4.33
N TYR A 66 2.49 -10.58 -3.03
CA TYR A 66 2.23 -11.75 -2.20
C TYR A 66 0.71 -12.05 -2.09
N ILE A 67 -0.14 -11.01 -2.07
CA ILE A 67 -1.59 -11.16 -2.11
C ILE A 67 -2.05 -11.64 -3.49
N ALA A 68 -1.49 -11.11 -4.58
CA ALA A 68 -1.79 -11.52 -5.95
C ALA A 68 -1.64 -13.02 -6.16
N ALA A 69 -0.57 -13.60 -5.58
CA ALA A 69 -0.30 -15.04 -5.65
C ALA A 69 -1.29 -15.91 -4.85
N GLN A 70 -2.18 -15.32 -4.08
CA GLN A 70 -3.14 -16.01 -3.21
C GLN A 70 -4.60 -15.63 -3.47
N THR A 71 -4.84 -14.83 -4.50
CA THR A 71 -6.16 -14.34 -4.92
C THR A 71 -6.30 -14.46 -6.44
N GLU A 72 -7.53 -14.62 -6.93
CA GLU A 72 -7.79 -14.83 -8.37
C GLU A 72 -8.61 -13.70 -9.00
N ARG A 73 -9.42 -13.00 -8.23
CA ARG A 73 -10.42 -12.05 -8.73
C ARG A 73 -10.28 -10.64 -8.17
N LEU A 74 -9.75 -10.52 -6.95
CA LEU A 74 -9.67 -9.26 -6.21
C LEU A 74 -8.80 -8.23 -6.96
N LEU A 75 -9.33 -7.05 -7.19
CA LEU A 75 -8.54 -5.91 -7.65
C LEU A 75 -7.61 -5.45 -6.54
N LEU A 76 -6.35 -5.25 -6.89
CA LEU A 76 -5.28 -4.84 -5.98
C LEU A 76 -4.95 -3.38 -6.23
N SER A 77 -5.33 -2.52 -5.32
CA SER A 77 -5.14 -1.07 -5.48
C SER A 77 -4.11 -0.53 -4.48
N THR A 78 -3.55 0.62 -4.81
CA THR A 78 -2.82 1.43 -3.84
C THR A 78 -3.68 2.61 -3.39
N ALA A 79 -3.46 3.09 -2.14
CA ALA A 79 -4.20 4.26 -1.68
C ALA A 79 -3.37 5.03 -0.61
N THR A 80 -2.24 5.54 -1.03
CA THR A 80 -1.65 5.69 -2.37
C THR A 80 -0.21 5.16 -2.39
N THR A 81 0.39 4.98 -3.59
CA THR A 81 1.85 4.90 -3.74
C THR A 81 2.43 6.32 -3.74
N LEU A 82 3.49 6.55 -2.96
CA LEU A 82 4.09 7.88 -2.80
C LEU A 82 5.05 8.21 -3.95
N ILE A 83 4.58 9.01 -4.90
CA ILE A 83 5.36 9.38 -6.09
C ILE A 83 6.48 10.39 -5.79
N THR A 84 6.46 11.04 -4.63
CA THR A 84 7.44 12.07 -4.26
C THR A 84 8.68 11.52 -3.56
N THR A 85 8.55 10.39 -2.87
CA THR A 85 9.65 9.76 -2.12
C THR A 85 10.27 8.58 -2.84
N ASN A 86 9.58 8.03 -3.82
CA ASN A 86 10.08 6.95 -4.67
C ASN A 86 10.68 7.47 -5.98
N ASP A 87 11.53 6.67 -6.60
CA ASP A 87 11.99 6.88 -7.98
C ASP A 87 10.85 6.54 -8.95
N PRO A 88 10.47 7.45 -9.89
CA PRO A 88 9.34 7.21 -10.77
C PRO A 88 9.58 6.06 -11.76
N VAL A 89 10.82 5.83 -12.21
CA VAL A 89 11.15 4.69 -13.07
C VAL A 89 10.95 3.38 -12.29
N LYS A 90 11.40 3.36 -11.04
CA LYS A 90 11.22 2.18 -10.17
C LYS A 90 9.75 1.89 -9.88
N ILE A 91 8.93 2.91 -9.67
CA ILE A 91 7.48 2.75 -9.54
C ILE A 91 6.90 2.10 -10.81
N ALA A 92 7.22 2.64 -11.98
CA ALA A 92 6.71 2.14 -13.24
C ALA A 92 7.09 0.66 -13.47
N GLU A 93 8.36 0.30 -13.23
CA GLU A 93 8.85 -1.07 -13.38
C GLU A 93 8.18 -2.04 -12.40
N ASP A 94 8.12 -1.70 -11.12
CA ASP A 94 7.56 -2.57 -10.08
C ASP A 94 6.06 -2.84 -10.30
N TYR A 95 5.30 -1.80 -10.64
CA TYR A 95 3.87 -1.96 -10.90
C TYR A 95 3.59 -2.63 -12.25
N ALA A 96 4.44 -2.45 -13.26
CA ALA A 96 4.34 -3.23 -14.49
C ALA A 96 4.55 -4.72 -14.23
N MET A 97 5.56 -5.08 -13.45
CA MET A 97 5.77 -6.49 -13.04
C MET A 97 4.60 -7.03 -12.23
N LEU A 98 4.13 -6.26 -11.25
CA LEU A 98 2.98 -6.64 -10.43
C LEU A 98 1.72 -6.85 -11.29
N GLN A 99 1.48 -5.99 -12.29
CA GLN A 99 0.36 -6.12 -13.22
C GLN A 99 0.39 -7.45 -13.98
N HIS A 100 1.58 -7.88 -14.43
CA HIS A 100 1.72 -9.17 -15.07
C HIS A 100 1.50 -10.34 -14.10
N LEU A 101 2.07 -10.26 -12.89
CA LEU A 101 1.91 -11.29 -11.87
C LEU A 101 0.48 -11.42 -11.34
N ALA A 102 -0.28 -10.34 -11.41
CA ALA A 102 -1.67 -10.26 -10.96
C ALA A 102 -2.70 -10.43 -12.10
N ASP A 103 -2.27 -10.84 -13.29
CA ASP A 103 -3.15 -11.03 -14.46
C ASP A 103 -4.05 -9.81 -14.74
N GLY A 104 -3.49 -8.61 -14.70
CA GLY A 104 -4.19 -7.37 -15.03
C GLY A 104 -5.05 -6.78 -13.90
N ARG A 105 -4.96 -7.30 -12.68
CA ARG A 105 -5.80 -6.88 -11.54
C ARG A 105 -5.23 -5.75 -10.69
N VAL A 106 -4.29 -4.95 -11.21
CA VAL A 106 -3.68 -3.84 -10.47
C VAL A 106 -4.31 -2.52 -10.85
N ASP A 107 -4.69 -1.74 -9.85
CA ASP A 107 -5.16 -0.37 -9.98
C ASP A 107 -4.23 0.56 -9.19
N LEU A 108 -3.42 1.34 -9.89
CA LEU A 108 -2.39 2.19 -9.29
C LEU A 108 -2.92 3.59 -9.04
N MET A 109 -3.07 3.93 -7.76
CA MET A 109 -3.33 5.29 -7.31
C MET A 109 -2.03 5.92 -6.77
N MET A 110 -1.57 6.99 -7.40
CA MET A 110 -0.38 7.72 -6.99
C MET A 110 -0.74 8.94 -6.13
N GLY A 111 0.07 9.21 -5.13
CA GLY A 111 -0.13 10.31 -4.21
C GLY A 111 1.14 11.03 -3.82
N ARG A 112 1.00 12.30 -3.49
CA ARG A 112 2.11 13.14 -3.03
C ARG A 112 2.67 12.70 -1.66
N GLY A 113 1.83 12.14 -0.80
CA GLY A 113 2.15 11.99 0.62
C GLY A 113 2.10 13.33 1.38
N ASN A 114 1.84 13.25 2.68
CA ASN A 114 1.68 14.42 3.54
C ASN A 114 2.45 14.31 4.88
N THR A 115 3.24 13.27 5.06
CA THR A 115 4.01 13.04 6.29
C THR A 115 5.36 13.72 6.23
N GLY A 116 5.41 14.98 6.70
CA GLY A 116 6.62 15.81 6.65
C GLY A 116 7.90 15.15 7.16
N PRO A 117 7.89 14.50 8.34
CA PRO A 117 9.07 13.83 8.90
C PRO A 117 9.66 12.71 8.03
N VAL A 118 8.90 12.14 7.11
CA VAL A 118 9.35 11.05 6.23
C VAL A 118 10.19 11.55 5.05
N TYR A 119 9.89 12.73 4.52
CA TYR A 119 10.59 13.27 3.35
C TYR A 119 12.12 13.31 3.48
N PRO A 120 12.71 13.77 4.62
CA PRO A 120 14.16 13.77 4.80
C PRO A 120 14.81 12.39 4.73
N TRP A 121 14.11 11.31 5.07
CA TRP A 121 14.62 9.94 4.97
C TRP A 121 14.96 9.56 3.53
N PHE A 122 14.29 10.18 2.57
CA PHE A 122 14.48 10.01 1.14
C PHE A 122 15.27 11.18 0.50
N GLY A 123 15.89 12.05 1.31
CA GLY A 123 16.63 13.21 0.81
C GLY A 123 15.76 14.27 0.15
N LYS A 124 14.47 14.35 0.52
CA LYS A 124 13.48 15.27 -0.05
C LYS A 124 13.00 16.30 0.98
N ASP A 125 12.33 17.33 0.49
CA ASP A 125 11.70 18.39 1.31
C ASP A 125 10.21 18.44 0.97
N ILE A 126 9.34 18.30 1.97
CA ILE A 126 7.89 18.34 1.78
C ILE A 126 7.39 19.65 1.14
N ARG A 127 8.12 20.76 1.34
CA ARG A 127 7.79 22.06 0.72
C ARG A 127 7.85 22.00 -0.80
N GLN A 128 8.64 21.07 -1.36
CA GLN A 128 8.75 20.81 -2.79
C GLN A 128 7.79 19.71 -3.27
N GLY A 129 7.01 19.13 -2.37
CA GLY A 129 6.22 17.92 -2.63
C GLY A 129 5.23 18.04 -3.80
N ILE A 130 4.65 19.23 -4.03
CA ILE A 130 3.76 19.43 -5.19
C ILE A 130 4.56 19.40 -6.50
N GLY A 131 5.69 20.12 -6.55
CA GLY A 131 6.56 20.14 -7.72
C GLY A 131 7.10 18.75 -8.05
N LEU A 132 7.60 18.04 -7.03
CA LEU A 132 8.07 16.66 -7.18
C LEU A 132 6.96 15.71 -7.68
N ALA A 133 5.74 15.86 -7.17
CA ALA A 133 4.64 15.03 -7.62
C ALA A 133 4.30 15.26 -9.10
N VAL A 134 4.33 16.51 -9.56
CA VAL A 134 4.07 16.87 -10.96
C VAL A 134 5.19 16.39 -11.88
N GLU A 135 6.46 16.52 -11.42
CA GLU A 135 7.63 16.09 -12.20
C GLU A 135 7.68 14.57 -12.38
N ASN A 136 7.34 13.82 -11.33
CA ASN A 136 7.43 12.36 -11.31
C ASN A 136 6.19 11.67 -11.90
N TYR A 137 5.08 12.38 -12.12
CA TYR A 137 3.88 11.85 -12.75
C TYR A 137 4.04 11.74 -14.27
#